data_4c029bf2d97c743800ef549bd4c05302
#
_entry.id   4c029bf2d97c743800ef549bd4c05302
#
_cell.length_a   1.000
_cell.length_b   1.000
_cell.length_c   1.000
_cell.angle_alpha   90.00
_cell.angle_beta   90.00
_cell.angle_gamma   90.00
#
_symmetry.space_group_name_H-M   'P 1'
#
loop_
_entity.id
_entity.type
_entity.pdbx_description
1 polymer ?
#
loop_
_entity_poly.entity_id
_entity_poly.type
_entity_poly.pdbx_seq_one_letter_code
_entity_poly.pdbx_strand_id
1 'polypeptide(L)'
;IILVWISYYLRHMFNIILFQPEIPPNTGNIIRLCANTNMHLHLVKPLGFALKDKQLLRAGLDYHEFTRIQVHENWADCSQSLKDHRIFAMTTKGKQRYDKVTFIAGDAFLFGAESCGLPTQLMEAFPDTHRIRIPMIATSRSLNLSNAVAIVAYEAWRQTGFPEGQ
;
A
#
# COMPACT_ATOMS: atom_id res chain seq x y z
N ILE A 1 4.01 16.14 25.95
CA ILE A 1 3.64 14.72 26.12
C ILE A 1 2.71 14.27 24.99
N ILE A 2 1.61 14.99 24.68
CA ILE A 2 0.66 14.65 23.62
C ILE A 2 1.32 14.62 22.22
N LEU A 3 2.18 15.58 21.88
CA LEU A 3 2.90 15.63 20.60
C LEU A 3 3.92 14.48 20.45
N VAL A 4 4.52 14.01 21.52
CA VAL A 4 5.43 12.85 21.52
C VAL A 4 4.64 11.56 21.28
N TRP A 5 3.45 11.43 21.88
CA TRP A 5 2.55 10.29 21.66
C TRP A 5 2.02 10.26 20.23
N ILE A 6 1.61 11.40 19.66
CA ILE A 6 1.17 11.50 18.26
C ILE A 6 2.32 11.16 17.30
N SER A 7 3.54 11.65 17.55
CA SER A 7 4.71 11.32 16.75
C SER A 7 5.12 9.85 16.88
N TYR A 8 4.98 9.27 18.08
CA TYR A 8 5.21 7.84 18.31
C TYR A 8 4.16 6.98 17.58
N TYR A 9 2.90 7.38 17.65
CA TYR A 9 1.77 6.69 17.00
C TYR A 9 1.88 6.67 15.48
N LEU A 10 2.22 7.82 14.86
CA LEU A 10 2.41 7.93 13.42
C LEU A 10 3.62 7.15 12.89
N ARG A 11 4.61 6.88 13.73
CA ARG A 11 5.80 6.10 13.35
C ARG A 11 5.59 4.59 13.36
N HIS A 12 4.47 4.08 13.90
CA HIS A 12 4.24 2.64 14.07
C HIS A 12 3.29 2.05 13.03
N MET A 13 2.83 2.84 12.06
CA MET A 13 1.89 2.41 11.04
C MET A 13 2.60 2.13 9.73
N PHE A 14 2.19 1.07 9.06
CA PHE A 14 2.62 0.80 7.69
C PHE A 14 1.89 1.70 6.70
N ASN A 15 2.48 1.90 5.53
CA ASN A 15 1.95 2.72 4.48
C ASN A 15 1.67 1.86 3.24
N ILE A 16 0.48 1.94 2.71
CA ILE A 16 0.10 1.35 1.43
C ILE A 16 0.07 2.46 0.38
N ILE A 17 0.77 2.26 -0.74
CA ILE A 17 0.81 3.23 -1.83
C ILE A 17 0.23 2.55 -3.07
N LEU A 18 -0.82 3.13 -3.64
CA LEU A 18 -1.39 2.72 -4.93
C LEU A 18 -0.97 3.73 -5.99
N PHE A 19 -0.15 3.29 -6.93
CA PHE A 19 0.29 4.09 -8.05
C PHE A 19 -0.72 3.98 -9.20
N GLN A 20 -1.46 5.05 -9.43
CA GLN A 20 -2.46 5.17 -10.52
C GLN A 20 -3.47 4.02 -10.53
N PRO A 21 -4.18 3.74 -9.42
CA PRO A 21 -5.16 2.66 -9.37
C PRO A 21 -6.33 2.94 -10.33
N GLU A 22 -6.85 1.87 -10.95
CA GLU A 22 -7.82 1.97 -12.05
C GLU A 22 -9.20 1.47 -11.68
N ILE A 23 -9.30 0.50 -10.76
CA ILE A 23 -10.53 -0.25 -10.47
C ILE A 23 -11.12 0.17 -9.11
N PRO A 24 -12.24 0.95 -9.08
CA PRO A 24 -12.81 1.46 -7.83
C PRO A 24 -13.09 0.40 -6.76
N PRO A 25 -13.67 -0.79 -7.06
CA PRO A 25 -13.88 -1.83 -6.07
C PRO A 25 -12.61 -2.31 -5.38
N ASN A 26 -11.48 -2.41 -6.08
CA ASN A 26 -10.21 -2.77 -5.47
C ASN A 26 -9.76 -1.72 -4.45
N THR A 27 -9.80 -0.46 -4.85
CA THR A 27 -9.44 0.66 -3.96
C THR A 27 -10.37 0.71 -2.75
N GLY A 28 -11.67 0.49 -2.92
CA GLY A 28 -12.63 0.42 -1.82
C GLY A 28 -12.30 -0.68 -0.80
N ASN A 29 -11.96 -1.88 -1.27
CA ASN A 29 -11.52 -2.99 -0.41
C ASN A 29 -10.23 -2.65 0.34
N ILE A 30 -9.28 -1.96 -0.33
CA ILE A 30 -8.02 -1.55 0.28
C ILE A 30 -8.22 -0.45 1.33
N ILE A 31 -9.13 0.51 1.10
CA ILE A 31 -9.49 1.51 2.10
C ILE A 31 -9.97 0.85 3.38
N ARG A 32 -10.91 -0.11 3.26
CA ARG A 32 -11.42 -0.87 4.40
C ARG A 32 -10.32 -1.70 5.08
N LEU A 33 -9.45 -2.34 4.31
CA LEU A 33 -8.31 -3.07 4.85
C LEU A 33 -7.40 -2.14 5.67
N CYS A 34 -7.04 -0.98 5.14
CA CYS A 34 -6.20 0.00 5.84
C CYS A 34 -6.85 0.50 7.13
N ALA A 35 -8.18 0.72 7.13
CA ALA A 35 -8.91 1.08 8.34
C ALA A 35 -8.84 -0.04 9.40
N ASN A 36 -9.03 -1.30 8.99
CA ASN A 36 -9.00 -2.46 9.89
C ASN A 36 -7.61 -2.79 10.44
N THR A 37 -6.56 -2.45 9.71
CA THR A 37 -5.16 -2.75 10.09
C THR A 37 -4.40 -1.53 10.62
N ASN A 38 -5.09 -0.42 10.78
CA ASN A 38 -4.51 0.86 11.22
C ASN A 38 -3.36 1.34 10.31
N MET A 39 -3.45 1.13 8.98
CA MET A 39 -2.45 1.54 7.99
C MET A 39 -2.87 2.82 7.27
N HIS A 40 -1.89 3.59 6.80
CA HIS A 40 -2.13 4.75 5.92
C HIS A 40 -2.23 4.33 4.46
N LEU A 41 -3.14 4.97 3.73
CA LEU A 41 -3.30 4.76 2.30
C LEU A 41 -2.90 6.01 1.53
N HIS A 42 -1.98 5.85 0.59
CA HIS A 42 -1.53 6.89 -0.33
C HIS A 42 -2.01 6.54 -1.74
N LEU A 43 -2.72 7.45 -2.38
CA LEU A 43 -3.18 7.34 -3.77
C LEU A 43 -2.40 8.30 -4.63
N VAL A 44 -1.69 7.80 -5.64
CA VAL A 44 -0.91 8.61 -6.59
C VAL A 44 -1.70 8.77 -7.87
N LYS A 45 -2.00 9.99 -8.27
CA LYS A 45 -2.73 10.32 -9.51
C LYS A 45 -1.89 10.02 -10.78
N PRO A 46 -2.56 9.88 -11.97
CA PRO A 46 -4.02 9.92 -12.16
C PRO A 46 -4.72 8.68 -11.62
N LEU A 47 -5.95 8.86 -11.13
CA LEU A 47 -6.81 7.76 -10.71
C LEU A 47 -7.76 7.41 -11.87
N GLY A 48 -8.00 6.13 -12.11
CA GLY A 48 -8.96 5.66 -13.12
C GLY A 48 -10.43 5.91 -12.75
N PHE A 49 -10.71 6.59 -11.63
CA PHE A 49 -12.03 6.86 -11.08
C PHE A 49 -12.06 8.15 -10.27
N ALA A 50 -13.24 8.66 -9.99
CA ALA A 50 -13.43 9.78 -9.05
C ALA A 50 -13.58 9.24 -7.62
N LEU A 51 -12.97 9.89 -6.64
CA LEU A 51 -13.10 9.51 -5.21
C LEU A 51 -14.55 9.57 -4.69
N LYS A 52 -15.43 10.29 -5.39
CA LYS A 52 -16.88 10.33 -5.12
C LYS A 52 -17.67 9.27 -5.90
N ASP A 53 -16.97 8.33 -6.57
CA ASP A 53 -17.61 7.28 -7.34
C ASP A 53 -18.51 6.41 -6.45
N LYS A 54 -19.74 6.14 -6.96
CA LYS A 54 -20.71 5.32 -6.24
C LYS A 54 -20.22 3.88 -6.00
N GLN A 55 -19.34 3.37 -6.87
CA GLN A 55 -18.77 2.04 -6.69
C GLN A 55 -17.77 2.00 -5.54
N LEU A 56 -16.99 3.07 -5.37
CA LEU A 56 -16.11 3.24 -4.23
C LEU A 56 -16.92 3.34 -2.92
N LEU A 57 -17.97 4.17 -2.92
CA LEU A 57 -18.85 4.35 -1.77
C LEU A 57 -19.69 3.12 -1.43
N ARG A 58 -20.06 2.29 -2.43
CA ARG A 58 -20.79 1.01 -2.24
C ARG A 58 -19.98 -0.05 -1.48
N ALA A 59 -18.68 0.10 -1.35
CA ALA A 59 -17.88 -0.73 -0.45
C ALA A 59 -18.28 -0.56 1.04
N GLY A 60 -19.30 0.29 1.33
CA GLY A 60 -19.82 0.52 2.67
C GLY A 60 -18.83 1.26 3.55
N LEU A 61 -18.07 2.18 2.96
CA LEU A 61 -17.04 2.93 3.64
C LEU A 61 -17.65 4.04 4.50
N ASP A 62 -17.31 4.05 5.77
CA ASP A 62 -17.67 5.11 6.70
C ASP A 62 -16.72 6.33 6.57
N TYR A 63 -17.21 7.50 7.02
CA TYR A 63 -16.41 8.74 6.98
C TYR A 63 -15.03 8.58 7.63
N HIS A 64 -14.92 7.81 8.70
CA HIS A 64 -13.68 7.57 9.43
C HIS A 64 -12.63 6.79 8.61
N GLU A 65 -13.05 5.94 7.67
CA GLU A 65 -12.13 5.17 6.81
C GLU A 65 -11.40 6.07 5.81
N PHE A 66 -12.02 7.20 5.41
CA PHE A 66 -11.41 8.18 4.50
C PHE A 66 -10.37 9.09 5.17
N THR A 67 -10.35 9.18 6.50
CA THR A 67 -9.43 10.08 7.22
C THR A 67 -7.96 9.66 7.11
N ARG A 68 -7.70 8.44 6.67
CA ARG A 68 -6.36 7.87 6.53
C ARG A 68 -5.87 7.83 5.09
N ILE A 69 -6.61 8.46 4.17
CA ILE A 69 -6.27 8.51 2.76
C ILE A 69 -5.57 9.82 2.47
N GLN A 70 -4.38 9.74 1.89
CA GLN A 70 -3.68 10.88 1.33
C GLN A 70 -3.59 10.75 -0.19
N VAL A 71 -4.03 11.76 -0.91
CA VAL A 71 -3.97 11.80 -2.38
C VAL A 71 -2.81 12.69 -2.78
N HIS A 72 -1.97 12.18 -3.69
CA HIS A 72 -0.80 12.89 -4.23
C HIS A 72 -1.00 13.18 -5.70
N GLU A 73 -0.60 14.36 -6.15
CA GLU A 73 -0.71 14.75 -7.56
C GLU A 73 0.20 13.91 -8.47
N ASN A 74 1.33 13.44 -7.95
CA ASN A 74 2.30 12.64 -8.68
C ASN A 74 3.16 11.81 -7.73
N TRP A 75 4.03 10.98 -8.30
CA TRP A 75 4.95 10.14 -7.54
C TRP A 75 5.98 10.95 -6.73
N ALA A 76 6.47 12.07 -7.28
CA ALA A 76 7.48 12.87 -6.60
C ALA A 76 6.94 13.43 -5.28
N ASP A 77 5.69 13.92 -5.27
CA ASP A 77 5.02 14.39 -4.06
C ASP A 77 4.84 13.27 -3.03
N CYS A 78 4.42 12.09 -3.49
CA CYS A 78 4.24 10.93 -2.61
C CYS A 78 5.58 10.48 -2.02
N SER A 79 6.59 10.30 -2.83
CA SER A 79 7.92 9.85 -2.37
C SER A 79 8.57 10.86 -1.42
N GLN A 80 8.37 12.16 -1.66
CA GLN A 80 8.85 13.21 -0.78
C GLN A 80 8.16 13.18 0.59
N SER A 81 6.84 12.89 0.62
CA SER A 81 6.10 12.77 1.89
C SER A 81 6.56 11.56 2.72
N LEU A 82 7.15 10.55 2.09
CA LEU A 82 7.61 9.31 2.68
C LEU A 82 9.15 9.18 2.68
N LYS A 83 9.89 10.28 2.54
CA LYS A 83 11.35 10.30 2.40
C LYS A 83 12.12 9.63 3.54
N ASP A 84 11.53 9.60 4.75
CA ASP A 84 12.13 9.00 5.93
C ASP A 84 11.68 7.54 6.14
N HIS A 85 10.94 6.96 5.18
CA HIS A 85 10.42 5.60 5.21
C HIS A 85 11.10 4.71 4.16
N ARG A 86 11.27 3.44 4.48
CA ARG A 86 11.67 2.46 3.47
C ARG A 86 10.47 2.18 2.58
N ILE A 87 10.67 2.24 1.27
CA ILE A 87 9.62 1.91 0.30
C ILE A 87 10.01 0.62 -0.43
N PHE A 88 9.09 -0.34 -0.47
CA PHE A 88 9.23 -1.61 -1.18
C PHE A 88 8.30 -1.62 -2.38
N ALA A 89 8.87 -1.79 -3.58
CA ALA A 89 8.12 -1.93 -4.82
C ALA A 89 7.62 -3.37 -4.97
N MET A 90 6.29 -3.53 -5.00
CA MET A 90 5.63 -4.82 -5.19
C MET A 90 5.53 -5.12 -6.68
N THR A 91 6.21 -6.16 -7.12
CA THR A 91 6.26 -6.54 -8.53
C THR A 91 6.39 -8.05 -8.71
N THR A 92 5.74 -8.61 -9.73
CA THR A 92 5.89 -10.02 -10.09
C THR A 92 7.32 -10.38 -10.52
N LYS A 93 8.12 -9.37 -10.89
CA LYS A 93 9.53 -9.50 -11.32
C LYS A 93 10.52 -9.31 -10.16
N GLY A 94 10.05 -9.12 -8.94
CA GLY A 94 10.90 -8.96 -7.77
C GLY A 94 11.78 -10.19 -7.53
N LYS A 95 13.03 -9.98 -7.15
CA LYS A 95 13.97 -11.07 -6.84
C LYS A 95 13.72 -11.64 -5.44
N GLN A 96 13.30 -10.82 -4.52
CA GLN A 96 13.02 -11.23 -3.14
C GLN A 96 11.55 -11.61 -2.95
N ARG A 97 11.32 -12.66 -2.17
CA ARG A 97 9.97 -13.01 -1.71
C ARG A 97 9.60 -12.14 -0.51
N TYR A 98 8.34 -11.72 -0.44
CA TYR A 98 7.80 -10.86 0.62
C TYR A 98 7.99 -11.47 2.02
N ASP A 99 7.89 -12.80 2.15
CA ASP A 99 8.03 -13.55 3.41
C ASP A 99 9.49 -13.75 3.88
N LYS A 100 10.47 -13.26 3.09
CA LYS A 100 11.90 -13.29 3.42
C LYS A 100 12.46 -11.91 3.78
N VAL A 101 11.60 -10.90 3.78
CA VAL A 101 11.99 -9.54 4.15
C VAL A 101 11.52 -9.26 5.57
N THR A 102 12.39 -8.71 6.39
CA THR A 102 12.01 -8.22 7.72
C THR A 102 11.46 -6.81 7.59
N PHE A 103 10.18 -6.67 7.84
CA PHE A 103 9.48 -5.38 7.86
C PHE A 103 9.55 -4.73 9.24
N ILE A 104 9.59 -3.40 9.24
CA ILE A 104 9.53 -2.60 10.46
C ILE A 104 8.43 -1.56 10.35
N ALA A 105 7.93 -1.12 11.47
CA ALA A 105 6.93 -0.06 11.54
C ALA A 105 7.38 1.19 10.74
N GLY A 106 6.47 1.74 9.95
CA GLY A 106 6.74 2.85 9.05
C GLY A 106 7.10 2.44 7.62
N ASP A 107 7.39 1.17 7.34
CA ASP A 107 7.64 0.72 5.97
C ASP A 107 6.44 1.02 5.06
N ALA A 108 6.73 1.28 3.79
CA ALA A 108 5.76 1.58 2.76
C ALA A 108 5.80 0.53 1.63
N PHE A 109 4.64 0.13 1.14
CA PHE A 109 4.48 -0.87 0.09
C PHE A 109 3.82 -0.23 -1.13
N LEU A 110 4.59 -0.14 -2.22
CA LEU A 110 4.17 0.48 -3.47
C LEU A 110 3.62 -0.56 -4.45
N PHE A 111 2.36 -0.43 -4.81
CA PHE A 111 1.67 -1.26 -5.78
C PHE A 111 1.34 -0.46 -7.03
N GLY A 112 1.50 -1.07 -8.20
CA GLY A 112 1.18 -0.45 -9.49
C GLY A 112 -0.29 -0.60 -9.87
N ALA A 113 -0.64 0.01 -11.00
CA ALA A 113 -1.96 -0.08 -11.63
C ALA A 113 -2.32 -1.53 -11.98
N GLU A 114 -3.62 -1.85 -11.95
CA GLU A 114 -4.12 -3.21 -12.17
C GLU A 114 -3.77 -3.74 -13.57
N SER A 115 -3.80 -2.89 -14.58
CA SER A 115 -3.57 -3.30 -15.97
C SER A 115 -2.10 -3.51 -16.34
N CYS A 116 -1.20 -2.68 -15.82
CA CYS A 116 0.20 -2.64 -16.26
C CYS A 116 1.23 -2.75 -15.13
N GLY A 117 0.82 -2.70 -13.87
CA GLY A 117 1.73 -2.69 -12.73
C GLY A 117 2.51 -1.37 -12.60
N LEU A 118 3.70 -1.43 -12.04
CA LEU A 118 4.59 -0.27 -11.91
C LEU A 118 5.32 0.01 -13.23
N PRO A 119 5.44 1.29 -13.65
CA PRO A 119 6.30 1.65 -14.78
C PRO A 119 7.72 1.12 -14.60
N THR A 120 8.33 0.63 -15.69
CA THR A 120 9.67 0.03 -15.64
C THR A 120 10.71 0.97 -15.04
N GLN A 121 10.72 2.24 -15.46
CA GLN A 121 11.65 3.24 -14.94
C GLN A 121 11.48 3.47 -13.43
N LEU A 122 10.23 3.49 -12.94
CA LEU A 122 9.95 3.64 -11.52
C LEU A 122 10.43 2.40 -10.74
N MET A 123 10.15 1.21 -11.25
CA MET A 123 10.57 -0.04 -10.63
C MET A 123 12.10 -0.18 -10.58
N GLU A 124 12.81 0.22 -11.64
CA GLU A 124 14.27 0.16 -11.73
C GLU A 124 14.99 1.15 -10.82
N ALA A 125 14.30 2.21 -10.37
CA ALA A 125 14.83 3.13 -9.37
C ALA A 125 14.99 2.49 -7.98
N PHE A 126 14.32 1.37 -7.72
CA PHE A 126 14.45 0.63 -6.47
C PHE A 126 15.57 -0.41 -6.56
N PRO A 127 16.39 -0.58 -5.51
CA PRO A 127 17.39 -1.66 -5.47
C PRO A 127 16.70 -3.03 -5.45
N ASP A 128 17.39 -4.07 -5.86
CA ASP A 128 16.87 -5.46 -5.90
C ASP A 128 16.31 -5.91 -4.54
N THR A 129 16.89 -5.43 -3.45
CA THR A 129 16.46 -5.71 -2.07
C THR A 129 15.10 -5.09 -1.71
N HIS A 130 14.67 -4.06 -2.44
CA HIS A 130 13.39 -3.39 -2.26
C HIS A 130 12.38 -3.71 -3.36
N ARG A 131 12.72 -4.59 -4.31
CA ARG A 131 11.78 -5.13 -5.29
C ARG A 131 11.34 -6.51 -4.86
N ILE A 132 10.15 -6.60 -4.28
CA ILE A 132 9.65 -7.82 -3.65
C ILE A 132 8.44 -8.38 -4.38
N ARG A 133 8.26 -9.70 -4.28
CA ARG A 133 7.18 -10.42 -4.95
C ARG A 133 6.41 -11.30 -3.99
N ILE A 134 5.13 -11.49 -4.29
CA ILE A 134 4.32 -12.57 -3.74
C ILE A 134 4.51 -13.79 -4.64
N PRO A 135 4.87 -14.97 -4.12
CA PRO A 135 5.02 -16.17 -4.94
C PRO A 135 3.70 -16.54 -5.62
N MET A 136 3.79 -16.96 -6.87
CA MET A 136 2.68 -17.49 -7.65
C MET A 136 3.18 -18.71 -8.44
N ILE A 137 2.27 -19.58 -8.86
CA ILE A 137 2.62 -20.65 -9.79
C ILE A 137 2.99 -20.06 -11.16
N ALA A 138 3.91 -20.72 -11.87
CA ALA A 138 4.54 -20.15 -13.09
C ALA A 138 3.55 -19.80 -14.21
N THR A 139 2.40 -20.45 -14.26
CA THR A 139 1.35 -20.23 -15.27
C THR A 139 0.38 -19.10 -14.92
N SER A 140 0.47 -18.54 -13.70
CA SER A 140 -0.42 -17.46 -13.25
C SER A 140 0.04 -16.10 -13.76
N ARG A 141 -0.93 -15.21 -14.06
CA ARG A 141 -0.63 -13.84 -14.53
C ARG A 141 -0.27 -12.91 -13.38
N SER A 142 -1.24 -12.60 -12.55
CA SER A 142 -1.11 -11.70 -11.41
C SER A 142 -2.23 -11.96 -10.40
N LEU A 143 -2.02 -11.57 -9.16
CA LEU A 143 -3.09 -11.51 -8.16
C LEU A 143 -3.94 -10.25 -8.38
N ASN A 144 -5.20 -10.32 -7.97
CA ASN A 144 -6.01 -9.13 -7.82
C ASN A 144 -5.30 -8.15 -6.86
N LEU A 145 -5.35 -6.84 -7.17
CA LEU A 145 -4.62 -5.82 -6.42
C LEU A 145 -4.99 -5.84 -4.93
N SER A 146 -6.29 -5.86 -4.59
CA SER A 146 -6.70 -5.85 -3.18
C SER A 146 -6.25 -7.10 -2.42
N ASN A 147 -6.20 -8.26 -3.08
CA ASN A 147 -5.68 -9.48 -2.49
C ASN A 147 -4.16 -9.39 -2.26
N ALA A 148 -3.42 -8.85 -3.22
CA ALA A 148 -1.97 -8.66 -3.09
C ALA A 148 -1.64 -7.71 -1.92
N VAL A 149 -2.37 -6.59 -1.82
CA VAL A 149 -2.24 -5.65 -0.70
C VAL A 149 -2.53 -6.32 0.62
N ALA A 150 -3.62 -7.11 0.72
CA ALA A 150 -4.00 -7.79 1.95
C ALA A 150 -2.92 -8.78 2.42
N ILE A 151 -2.34 -9.56 1.51
CA ILE A 151 -1.28 -10.52 1.83
C ILE A 151 -0.07 -9.81 2.46
N VAL A 152 0.39 -8.72 1.84
CA VAL A 152 1.57 -7.99 2.30
C VAL A 152 1.28 -7.22 3.59
N ALA A 153 0.13 -6.59 3.69
CA ALA A 153 -0.31 -5.85 4.86
C ALA A 153 -0.35 -6.75 6.11
N TYR A 154 -1.01 -7.90 6.01
CA TYR A 154 -1.10 -8.85 7.13
C TYR A 154 0.23 -9.49 7.47
N GLU A 155 1.11 -9.77 6.51
CA GLU A 155 2.45 -10.26 6.82
C GLU A 155 3.27 -9.20 7.56
N ALA A 156 3.26 -7.96 7.11
CA ALA A 156 3.96 -6.87 7.80
C ALA A 156 3.41 -6.66 9.22
N TRP A 157 2.09 -6.66 9.38
CA TRP A 157 1.43 -6.53 10.67
C TRP A 157 1.73 -7.71 11.59
N ARG A 158 1.74 -8.96 11.06
CA ARG A 158 2.14 -10.15 11.80
C ARG A 158 3.58 -10.06 12.33
N GLN A 159 4.52 -9.56 11.51
CA GLN A 159 5.91 -9.41 11.91
C GLN A 159 6.11 -8.44 13.07
N THR A 160 5.21 -7.47 13.20
CA THR A 160 5.21 -6.51 14.32
C THR A 160 4.35 -6.94 15.51
N GLY A 161 3.80 -8.16 15.49
CA GLY A 161 3.03 -8.72 16.60
C GLY A 161 1.57 -8.25 16.67
N PHE A 162 0.98 -7.81 15.55
CA PHE A 162 -0.41 -7.33 15.46
C PHE A 162 -0.74 -6.23 16.49
N PRO A 163 0.02 -5.13 16.56
CA PRO A 163 -0.29 -4.07 17.50
C PRO A 163 -1.75 -3.61 17.32
N GLU A 164 -2.47 -3.44 18.45
CA GLU A 164 -3.90 -3.11 18.53
C GLU A 164 -4.86 -4.15 17.90
N GLY A 165 -4.37 -5.27 17.38
CA GLY A 165 -5.18 -6.40 16.95
C GLY A 165 -5.80 -7.14 18.14
N GLN A 166 -7.05 -7.63 17.96
CA GLN A 166 -7.79 -8.41 18.96
C GLN A 166 -7.88 -9.86 18.56
#